data_960bc77d0d67eecc20d16ad04ac2ea8f
#
_entry.id   960bc77d0d67eecc20d16ad04ac2ea8f
#
_cell.length_a   1.000
_cell.length_b   1.000
_cell.length_c   1.000
_cell.angle_alpha   90.00
_cell.angle_beta   90.00
_cell.angle_gamma   90.00
#
_symmetry.space_group_name_H-M   'P 1'
#
loop_
_entity.id
_entity.type
_entity.pdbx_description
1 polymer ?
#
loop_
_entity_poly.entity_id
_entity_poly.type
_entity_poly.pdbx_seq_one_letter_code
_entity_poly.pdbx_strand_id
1 'polypeptide(L)'
;TAIILLLINHPSFIVKFANKLNEIFFINKDIEKIFKVLININSKSLLKKTQIIEELNVNFGKDIYKKLYSAGPIKINPLFNEEISFEEAEIGLNDVLNRKIARQNIDQELNEARENIFKNEEETLTWRIDQANKMLNKAIGSINDNNHDERNRLDDDLNSINDLIKDKIWIKKNY
;
A
#
# COMPACT_ATOMS: atom_id res chain seq x y z
N THR A 1 -5.22 7.11 -0.31
CA THR A 1 -6.57 7.73 -0.47
C THR A 1 -7.60 6.69 -0.90
N ALA A 2 -7.32 5.86 -1.93
CA ALA A 2 -8.24 4.85 -2.48
C ALA A 2 -8.86 3.91 -1.42
N ILE A 3 -8.01 3.28 -0.59
CA ILE A 3 -8.45 2.40 0.50
C ILE A 3 -9.44 3.12 1.43
N ILE A 4 -9.13 4.35 1.83
CA ILE A 4 -9.98 5.14 2.74
C ILE A 4 -11.36 5.39 2.13
N LEU A 5 -11.44 5.73 0.85
CA LEU A 5 -12.71 5.97 0.17
C LEU A 5 -13.56 4.70 0.08
N LEU A 6 -12.95 3.56 -0.26
CA LEU A 6 -13.65 2.27 -0.29
C LEU A 6 -14.18 1.89 1.10
N LEU A 7 -13.41 2.13 2.16
CA LEU A 7 -13.85 1.88 3.54
C LEU A 7 -14.96 2.83 4.00
N ILE A 8 -14.97 4.09 3.54
CA ILE A 8 -16.07 5.04 3.82
C ILE A 8 -17.33 4.62 3.07
N ASN A 9 -17.21 4.22 1.80
CA ASN A 9 -18.33 3.79 0.98
C ASN A 9 -18.93 2.45 1.46
N HIS A 10 -18.09 1.55 1.93
CA HIS A 10 -18.45 0.20 2.40
C HIS A 10 -17.90 -0.07 3.80
N PRO A 11 -18.48 0.47 4.88
CA PRO A 11 -17.96 0.38 6.25
C PRO A 11 -17.77 -1.05 6.76
N SER A 12 -18.59 -2.00 6.29
CA SER A 12 -18.48 -3.42 6.65
C SER A 12 -17.13 -4.06 6.26
N PHE A 13 -16.43 -3.49 5.28
CA PHE A 13 -15.10 -3.95 4.89
C PHE A 13 -14.05 -3.74 5.99
N ILE A 14 -14.24 -2.78 6.89
CA ILE A 14 -13.31 -2.56 8.01
C ILE A 14 -13.23 -3.81 8.88
N VAL A 15 -14.37 -4.42 9.19
CA VAL A 15 -14.41 -5.66 9.97
C VAL A 15 -13.89 -6.84 9.13
N LYS A 16 -14.35 -6.95 7.88
CA LYS A 16 -14.02 -8.07 6.99
C LYS A 16 -12.52 -8.16 6.69
N PHE A 17 -11.86 -7.03 6.49
CA PHE A 17 -10.44 -6.95 6.15
C PHE A 17 -9.55 -6.51 7.32
N ALA A 18 -10.02 -6.60 8.57
CA ALA A 18 -9.32 -6.10 9.74
C ALA A 18 -7.84 -6.55 9.82
N ASN A 19 -7.55 -7.82 9.54
CA ASN A 19 -6.18 -8.34 9.57
C ASN A 19 -5.29 -7.60 8.57
N LYS A 20 -5.71 -7.49 7.30
CA LYS A 20 -4.94 -6.80 6.26
C LYS A 20 -4.82 -5.30 6.51
N LEU A 21 -5.86 -4.69 7.09
CA LEU A 21 -5.85 -3.27 7.44
C LEU A 21 -4.86 -2.96 8.56
N ASN A 22 -4.62 -3.90 9.47
CA ASN A 22 -3.61 -3.75 10.53
C ASN A 22 -2.17 -3.90 10.00
N GLU A 23 -1.98 -4.53 8.86
CA GLU A 23 -0.66 -4.71 8.24
C GLU A 23 -0.21 -3.51 7.41
N ILE A 24 -1.14 -2.62 7.02
CA ILE A 24 -0.82 -1.48 6.17
C ILE A 24 -0.48 -0.22 6.97
N PHE A 25 0.49 0.53 6.47
CA PHE A 25 0.79 1.87 6.94
C PHE A 25 0.83 2.88 5.78
N PHE A 26 0.71 4.16 6.10
CA PHE A 26 0.73 5.23 5.12
C PHE A 26 1.92 6.15 5.38
N ILE A 27 2.70 6.44 4.33
CA ILE A 27 3.82 7.38 4.40
C ILE A 27 3.32 8.81 4.67
N ASN A 28 2.17 9.16 4.06
CA ASN A 28 1.54 10.45 4.30
C ASN A 28 0.84 10.45 5.66
N LYS A 29 1.36 11.25 6.60
CA LYS A 29 0.87 11.33 7.98
C LYS A 29 -0.58 11.78 8.10
N ASP A 30 -1.08 12.60 7.19
CA ASP A 30 -2.47 13.06 7.23
C ASP A 30 -3.42 11.94 6.78
N ILE A 31 -3.05 11.20 5.75
CA ILE A 31 -3.76 10.01 5.32
C ILE A 31 -3.76 8.94 6.42
N GLU A 32 -2.65 8.76 7.10
CA GLU A 32 -2.54 7.82 8.22
C GLU A 32 -3.44 8.22 9.40
N LYS A 33 -3.52 9.51 9.74
CA LYS A 33 -4.42 10.00 10.79
C LYS A 33 -5.89 9.73 10.45
N ILE A 34 -6.29 10.04 9.20
CA ILE A 34 -7.66 9.79 8.72
C ILE A 34 -7.98 8.30 8.81
N PHE A 35 -7.04 7.45 8.39
CA PHE A 35 -7.19 6.00 8.45
C PHE A 35 -7.34 5.48 9.88
N LYS A 36 -6.50 5.94 10.81
CA LYS A 36 -6.58 5.55 12.24
C LYS A 36 -7.92 5.96 12.87
N VAL A 37 -8.39 7.17 12.58
CA VAL A 37 -9.71 7.63 13.06
C VAL A 37 -10.81 6.75 12.48
N LEU A 38 -10.76 6.44 11.18
CA LEU A 38 -11.74 5.59 10.51
C LEU A 38 -11.84 4.19 11.13
N ILE A 39 -10.69 3.55 11.41
CA ILE A 39 -10.65 2.25 12.08
C ILE A 39 -11.23 2.34 13.51
N ASN A 40 -10.86 3.36 14.27
CA ASN A 40 -11.32 3.55 15.65
C ASN A 40 -12.83 3.81 15.75
N ILE A 41 -13.39 4.58 14.85
CA ILE A 41 -14.82 4.87 14.80
C ILE A 41 -15.60 3.58 14.62
N ASN A 42 -15.18 2.73 13.70
CA ASN A 42 -15.91 1.52 13.37
C ASN A 42 -15.72 0.37 14.39
N SER A 43 -14.68 0.44 15.23
CA SER A 43 -14.50 -0.51 16.34
C SER A 43 -15.55 -0.37 17.44
N LYS A 44 -16.21 0.80 17.52
CA LYS A 44 -17.21 1.13 18.55
C LYS A 44 -18.64 0.83 18.15
N SER A 45 -18.96 0.92 16.86
CA SER A 45 -20.30 0.62 16.31
C SER A 45 -20.23 0.56 14.79
N LEU A 46 -21.06 -0.30 14.17
CA LEU A 46 -21.24 -0.32 12.72
C LEU A 46 -21.95 0.95 12.27
N LEU A 47 -21.19 1.98 11.94
CA LEU A 47 -21.71 3.25 11.50
C LEU A 47 -22.10 3.22 10.01
N LYS A 48 -23.13 3.98 9.66
CA LYS A 48 -23.47 4.23 8.26
C LYS A 48 -22.49 5.23 7.64
N LYS A 49 -22.34 5.21 6.31
CA LYS A 49 -21.47 6.13 5.52
C LYS A 49 -21.63 7.59 5.96
N THR A 50 -22.86 8.05 6.16
CA THR A 50 -23.16 9.44 6.58
C THR A 50 -22.55 9.79 7.93
N GLN A 51 -22.69 8.91 8.90
CA GLN A 51 -22.14 9.09 10.26
C GLN A 51 -20.61 9.11 10.26
N ILE A 52 -20.00 8.26 9.44
CA ILE A 52 -18.54 8.25 9.27
C ILE A 52 -18.06 9.56 8.67
N ILE A 53 -18.74 10.08 7.64
CA ILE A 53 -18.40 11.35 7.01
C ILE A 53 -18.56 12.51 8.01
N GLU A 54 -19.61 12.54 8.81
CA GLU A 54 -19.81 13.54 9.86
C GLU A 54 -18.68 13.52 10.89
N GLU A 55 -18.31 12.35 11.37
CA GLU A 55 -17.22 12.17 12.34
C GLU A 55 -15.85 12.58 11.77
N LEU A 56 -15.60 12.22 10.50
CA LEU A 56 -14.39 12.68 9.81
C LEU A 56 -14.39 14.20 9.60
N ASN A 57 -15.54 14.81 9.32
CA ASN A 57 -15.65 16.26 9.18
C ASN A 57 -15.40 17.00 10.50
N VAL A 58 -15.79 16.41 11.64
CA VAL A 58 -15.50 16.97 12.98
C VAL A 58 -13.98 16.94 13.22
N ASN A 59 -13.28 15.85 12.87
CA ASN A 59 -11.87 15.66 13.18
C ASN A 59 -10.93 16.37 12.18
N PHE A 60 -11.31 16.48 10.91
CA PHE A 60 -10.43 16.94 9.83
C PHE A 60 -10.97 18.16 9.05
N GLY A 61 -12.11 18.67 9.47
CA GLY A 61 -12.74 19.84 8.85
C GLY A 61 -13.74 19.47 7.74
N LYS A 62 -14.59 20.44 7.43
CA LYS A 62 -15.68 20.27 6.47
C LYS A 62 -15.17 19.79 5.09
N ASP A 63 -15.99 18.98 4.44
CA ASP A 63 -15.77 18.49 3.08
C ASP A 63 -14.56 17.55 2.90
N ILE A 64 -14.10 16.89 3.97
CA ILE A 64 -12.95 15.95 3.89
C ILE A 64 -13.21 14.84 2.85
N TYR A 65 -14.43 14.31 2.77
CA TYR A 65 -14.82 13.31 1.78
C TYR A 65 -14.65 13.83 0.34
N LYS A 66 -15.10 15.05 0.06
CA LYS A 66 -14.94 15.68 -1.27
C LYS A 66 -13.47 15.91 -1.61
N LYS A 67 -12.66 16.30 -0.62
CA LYS A 67 -11.21 16.48 -0.80
C LYS A 67 -10.54 15.15 -1.13
N LEU A 68 -10.87 14.09 -0.43
CA LEU A 68 -10.35 12.75 -0.71
C LEU A 68 -10.77 12.26 -2.09
N TYR A 69 -12.03 12.49 -2.48
CA TYR A 69 -12.58 12.09 -3.77
C TYR A 69 -11.99 12.91 -4.93
N SER A 70 -11.67 14.20 -4.71
CA SER A 70 -11.08 15.06 -5.73
C SER A 70 -9.57 14.86 -5.92
N ALA A 71 -8.91 14.10 -5.05
CA ALA A 71 -7.47 13.86 -5.09
C ALA A 71 -7.09 12.87 -6.21
N GLY A 72 -6.65 13.40 -7.34
CA GLY A 72 -5.98 12.63 -8.39
C GLY A 72 -6.86 11.68 -9.22
N PRO A 73 -6.32 10.54 -9.64
CA PRO A 73 -6.94 9.62 -10.61
C PRO A 73 -8.19 8.87 -10.08
N ILE A 74 -8.60 9.15 -8.84
CA ILE A 74 -9.74 8.50 -8.19
C ILE A 74 -11.03 8.71 -8.97
N LYS A 75 -11.24 9.91 -9.53
CA LYS A 75 -12.44 10.25 -10.31
C LYS A 75 -12.65 9.40 -11.56
N ILE A 76 -11.58 8.85 -12.10
CA ILE A 76 -11.60 8.11 -13.37
C ILE A 76 -11.74 6.61 -13.14
N ASN A 77 -11.48 6.14 -11.93
CA ASN A 77 -11.48 4.71 -11.64
C ASN A 77 -12.87 4.22 -11.21
N PRO A 78 -13.48 3.27 -11.93
CA PRO A 78 -14.82 2.74 -11.64
C PRO A 78 -14.98 2.20 -10.22
N LEU A 79 -13.90 1.71 -9.60
CA LEU A 79 -13.91 1.19 -8.22
C LEU A 79 -14.38 2.20 -7.17
N PHE A 80 -14.33 3.52 -7.48
CA PHE A 80 -14.74 4.57 -6.54
C PHE A 80 -16.09 5.18 -6.89
N ASN A 81 -16.76 4.65 -7.94
CA ASN A 81 -18.10 5.06 -8.29
C ASN A 81 -19.07 4.61 -7.19
N GLU A 82 -20.03 5.46 -6.82
CA GLU A 82 -21.04 5.14 -5.81
C GLU A 82 -21.99 4.02 -6.26
N GLU A 83 -22.04 3.75 -7.57
CA GLU A 83 -22.88 2.72 -8.20
C GLU A 83 -22.23 1.33 -8.28
N ILE A 84 -20.98 1.19 -7.82
CA ILE A 84 -20.29 -0.09 -7.88
C ILE A 84 -20.98 -1.14 -7.02
N SER A 85 -21.09 -2.37 -7.51
CA SER A 85 -21.63 -3.46 -6.71
C SER A 85 -20.74 -3.76 -5.49
N PHE A 86 -21.35 -4.27 -4.41
CA PHE A 86 -20.62 -4.65 -3.21
C PHE A 86 -19.52 -5.67 -3.50
N GLU A 87 -19.78 -6.63 -4.38
CA GLU A 87 -18.84 -7.70 -4.74
C GLU A 87 -17.64 -7.15 -5.53
N GLU A 88 -17.87 -6.28 -6.49
CA GLU A 88 -16.80 -5.63 -7.24
C GLU A 88 -15.94 -4.70 -6.36
N ALA A 89 -16.58 -3.94 -5.46
CA ALA A 89 -15.88 -3.12 -4.48
C ALA A 89 -15.03 -3.95 -3.52
N GLU A 90 -15.52 -5.13 -3.12
CA GLU A 90 -14.79 -6.08 -2.27
C GLU A 90 -13.55 -6.64 -2.97
N ILE A 91 -13.72 -7.13 -4.20
CA ILE A 91 -12.60 -7.63 -5.02
C ILE A 91 -11.57 -6.51 -5.22
N GLY A 92 -12.03 -5.33 -5.61
CA GLY A 92 -11.17 -4.17 -5.81
C GLY A 92 -10.40 -3.76 -4.56
N LEU A 93 -11.05 -3.73 -3.39
CA LEU A 93 -10.37 -3.42 -2.13
C LEU A 93 -9.33 -4.48 -1.78
N ASN A 94 -9.70 -5.76 -1.93
CA ASN A 94 -8.77 -6.86 -1.66
C ASN A 94 -7.51 -6.78 -2.53
N ASP A 95 -7.65 -6.44 -3.79
CA ASP A 95 -6.53 -6.26 -4.72
C ASP A 95 -5.66 -5.07 -4.35
N VAL A 96 -6.27 -3.94 -3.99
CA VAL A 96 -5.53 -2.74 -3.55
C VAL A 96 -4.77 -3.01 -2.25
N LEU A 97 -5.36 -3.75 -1.30
CA LEU A 97 -4.70 -4.13 -0.05
C LEU A 97 -3.53 -5.07 -0.30
N ASN A 98 -3.73 -6.12 -1.10
CA ASN A 98 -2.67 -7.07 -1.42
C ASN A 98 -1.46 -6.39 -2.09
N ARG A 99 -1.70 -5.49 -3.05
CA ARG A 99 -0.64 -4.70 -3.69
C ARG A 99 0.07 -3.78 -2.69
N LYS A 100 -0.68 -3.12 -1.82
CA LYS A 100 -0.11 -2.24 -0.81
C LYS A 100 0.80 -3.00 0.14
N ILE A 101 0.36 -4.16 0.65
CA ILE A 101 1.13 -5.03 1.54
C ILE A 101 2.38 -5.56 0.83
N ALA A 102 2.22 -6.09 -0.40
CA ALA A 102 3.34 -6.61 -1.17
C ALA A 102 4.42 -5.54 -1.40
N ARG A 103 4.01 -4.31 -1.76
CA ARG A 103 4.94 -3.19 -1.93
C ARG A 103 5.66 -2.81 -0.63
N GLN A 104 4.95 -2.74 0.48
CA GLN A 104 5.54 -2.45 1.78
C GLN A 104 6.58 -3.49 2.19
N ASN A 105 6.31 -4.76 1.94
CA ASN A 105 7.24 -5.84 2.22
C ASN A 105 8.52 -5.72 1.37
N ILE A 106 8.39 -5.34 0.10
CA ILE A 106 9.55 -5.10 -0.77
C ILE A 106 10.35 -3.89 -0.30
N ASP A 107 9.69 -2.77 -0.04
CA ASP A 107 10.36 -1.56 0.47
C ASP A 107 11.14 -1.89 1.76
N GLN A 108 10.56 -2.73 2.63
CA GLN A 108 11.23 -3.20 3.84
C GLN A 108 12.44 -4.09 3.52
N GLU A 109 12.30 -5.10 2.66
CA GLU A 109 13.39 -5.98 2.25
C GLU A 109 14.52 -5.20 1.57
N LEU A 110 14.20 -4.22 0.73
CA LEU A 110 15.18 -3.35 0.09
C LEU A 110 15.94 -2.49 1.10
N ASN A 111 15.24 -1.94 2.10
CA ASN A 111 15.88 -1.15 3.15
C ASN A 111 16.79 -2.02 4.02
N GLU A 112 16.33 -3.21 4.43
CA GLU A 112 17.13 -4.17 5.17
C GLU A 112 18.35 -4.64 4.35
N ALA A 113 18.17 -4.85 3.04
CA ALA A 113 19.26 -5.19 2.15
C ALA A 113 20.31 -4.07 2.08
N ARG A 114 19.87 -2.81 1.94
CA ARG A 114 20.78 -1.64 1.94
C ARG A 114 21.56 -1.53 3.25
N GLU A 115 20.92 -1.76 4.39
CA GLU A 115 21.58 -1.71 5.71
C GLU A 115 22.58 -2.87 5.91
N ASN A 116 22.27 -4.05 5.36
CA ASN A 116 23.04 -5.27 5.57
C ASN A 116 24.11 -5.53 4.50
N ILE A 117 24.10 -4.80 3.37
CA ILE A 117 25.15 -4.87 2.33
C ILE A 117 26.56 -4.76 2.94
N PHE A 118 26.71 -3.98 4.00
CA PHE A 118 27.98 -3.78 4.71
C PHE A 118 28.34 -4.90 5.71
N LYS A 119 27.45 -5.88 5.93
CA LYS A 119 27.62 -6.94 6.95
C LYS A 119 28.01 -8.33 6.41
N ASN A 120 28.31 -8.44 5.11
CA ASN A 120 28.78 -9.68 4.45
C ASN A 120 27.83 -10.89 4.44
N GLU A 121 26.53 -10.70 4.45
CA GLU A 121 25.52 -11.77 4.35
C GLU A 121 24.94 -11.86 2.93
N GLU A 122 25.79 -12.06 1.91
CA GLU A 122 25.42 -11.90 0.49
C GLU A 122 24.36 -12.89 -0.02
N GLU A 123 24.46 -14.18 0.33
CA GLU A 123 23.59 -15.20 -0.26
C GLU A 123 22.15 -15.12 0.23
N THR A 124 21.98 -14.82 1.51
CA THR A 124 20.65 -14.67 2.13
C THR A 124 19.90 -13.44 1.61
N LEU A 125 20.60 -12.34 1.36
CA LEU A 125 20.02 -11.10 0.85
C LEU A 125 19.49 -11.24 -0.58
N THR A 126 20.27 -11.84 -1.46
CA THR A 126 19.88 -12.06 -2.86
C THR A 126 18.61 -12.92 -2.94
N TRP A 127 18.54 -13.98 -2.13
CA TRP A 127 17.38 -14.85 -2.06
C TRP A 127 16.12 -14.11 -1.54
N ARG A 128 16.25 -13.29 -0.47
CA ARG A 128 15.15 -12.51 0.10
C ARG A 128 14.60 -11.49 -0.88
N ILE A 129 15.49 -10.77 -1.59
CA ILE A 129 15.09 -9.81 -2.64
C ILE A 129 14.36 -10.52 -3.79
N ASP A 130 14.86 -11.70 -4.23
CA ASP A 130 14.20 -12.50 -5.27
C ASP A 130 12.80 -12.97 -4.83
N GLN A 131 12.65 -13.43 -3.58
CA GLN A 131 11.32 -13.81 -3.04
C GLN A 131 10.37 -12.61 -2.94
N ALA A 132 10.84 -11.45 -2.47
CA ALA A 132 10.05 -10.24 -2.40
C ALA A 132 9.58 -9.79 -3.78
N ASN A 133 10.47 -9.85 -4.78
CA ASN A 133 10.15 -9.52 -6.18
C ASN A 133 9.12 -10.49 -6.79
N LYS A 134 9.24 -11.80 -6.51
CA LYS A 134 8.24 -12.80 -6.93
C LYS A 134 6.87 -12.52 -6.32
N MET A 135 6.81 -12.12 -5.04
CA MET A 135 5.56 -11.76 -4.37
C MET A 135 4.94 -10.51 -5.01
N LEU A 136 5.74 -9.49 -5.33
CA LEU A 136 5.26 -8.30 -6.02
C LEU A 136 4.70 -8.65 -7.41
N ASN A 137 5.45 -9.38 -8.22
CA ASN A 137 5.04 -9.77 -9.55
C ASN A 137 3.74 -10.59 -9.52
N LYS A 138 3.56 -11.46 -8.53
CA LYS A 138 2.33 -12.19 -8.31
C LYS A 138 1.16 -11.26 -7.93
N ALA A 139 1.42 -10.26 -7.09
CA ALA A 139 0.41 -9.28 -6.69
C ALA A 139 0.05 -8.28 -7.80
N ILE A 140 0.98 -7.97 -8.70
CA ILE A 140 0.78 -7.08 -9.86
C ILE A 140 0.20 -7.84 -11.06
N GLY A 141 0.60 -9.09 -11.27
CA GLY A 141 0.23 -9.90 -12.45
C GLY A 141 -1.26 -10.25 -12.54
N SER A 142 -2.05 -9.92 -11.52
CA SER A 142 -3.51 -10.06 -11.54
C SER A 142 -4.24 -8.87 -12.19
N ILE A 143 -3.53 -7.81 -12.63
CA ILE A 143 -4.16 -6.59 -13.16
C ILE A 143 -3.39 -6.02 -14.35
N ASN A 144 -4.13 -5.77 -15.43
CA ASN A 144 -3.69 -5.08 -16.64
C ASN A 144 -2.96 -3.75 -16.41
N ASP A 145 -1.79 -3.67 -16.94
CA ASP A 145 -0.99 -2.67 -17.69
C ASP A 145 -1.04 -1.15 -17.40
N ASN A 146 -1.68 -0.62 -16.38
CA ASN A 146 -1.76 0.83 -16.22
C ASN A 146 -0.76 1.48 -15.24
N ASN A 147 0.22 0.76 -14.69
CA ASN A 147 1.22 1.31 -13.77
C ASN A 147 2.68 1.10 -14.24
N HIS A 148 2.98 1.55 -15.45
CA HIS A 148 4.33 1.47 -16.05
C HIS A 148 5.39 2.21 -15.20
N ASP A 149 5.05 3.37 -14.65
CA ASP A 149 5.99 4.22 -13.90
C ASP A 149 6.43 3.64 -12.54
N GLU A 150 5.54 2.93 -11.86
CA GLU A 150 5.86 2.30 -10.56
C GLU A 150 6.70 1.04 -10.72
N ARG A 151 6.48 0.30 -11.81
CA ARG A 151 7.24 -0.89 -12.17
C ARG A 151 8.68 -0.52 -12.52
N ASN A 152 8.85 0.53 -13.33
CA ASN A 152 10.16 1.03 -13.74
C ASN A 152 11.02 1.47 -12.54
N ARG A 153 10.43 2.15 -11.54
CA ARG A 153 11.16 2.56 -10.32
C ARG A 153 11.66 1.37 -9.49
N LEU A 154 10.84 0.35 -9.33
CA LEU A 154 11.22 -0.85 -8.58
C LEU A 154 12.28 -1.66 -9.32
N ASP A 155 12.15 -1.78 -10.65
CA ASP A 155 13.14 -2.44 -11.49
C ASP A 155 14.49 -1.68 -11.47
N ASP A 156 14.47 -0.36 -11.48
CA ASP A 156 15.67 0.48 -11.35
C ASP A 156 16.34 0.32 -9.98
N ASP A 157 15.57 0.30 -8.89
CA ASP A 157 16.08 0.08 -7.54
C ASP A 157 16.69 -1.32 -7.37
N LEU A 158 16.03 -2.36 -7.91
CA LEU A 158 16.52 -3.75 -7.89
C LEU A 158 17.77 -3.91 -8.75
N ASN A 159 17.82 -3.30 -9.92
CA ASN A 159 18.99 -3.30 -10.79
C ASN A 159 20.19 -2.61 -10.10
N SER A 160 19.95 -1.47 -9.48
CA SER A 160 20.97 -0.75 -8.71
C SER A 160 21.57 -1.59 -7.58
N ILE A 161 20.74 -2.33 -6.83
CA ILE A 161 21.21 -3.23 -5.77
C ILE A 161 21.96 -4.42 -6.37
N ASN A 162 21.46 -5.03 -7.44
CA ASN A 162 22.12 -6.14 -8.11
C ASN A 162 23.49 -5.74 -8.67
N ASP A 163 23.62 -4.53 -9.20
CA ASP A 163 24.90 -4.01 -9.69
C ASP A 163 25.88 -3.78 -8.54
N LEU A 164 25.42 -3.22 -7.42
CA LEU A 164 26.24 -3.11 -6.20
C LEU A 164 26.71 -4.49 -5.70
N ILE A 165 25.85 -5.51 -5.76
CA ILE A 165 26.21 -6.89 -5.42
C ILE A 165 27.24 -7.45 -6.39
N LYS A 166 27.06 -7.31 -7.70
CA LYS A 166 27.98 -7.82 -8.74
C LYS A 166 29.35 -7.16 -8.68
N ASP A 167 29.39 -5.85 -8.48
CA ASP A 167 30.63 -5.09 -8.44
C ASP A 167 31.43 -5.30 -7.16
N LYS A 168 30.86 -6.05 -6.18
CA LYS A 168 31.52 -6.34 -4.89
C LYS A 168 32.13 -5.10 -4.24
N ILE A 169 31.48 -3.95 -4.40
CA ILE A 169 31.97 -2.64 -3.94
C ILE A 169 32.22 -2.63 -2.42
N TRP A 170 31.52 -3.50 -1.67
CA TRP A 170 31.68 -3.64 -0.21
C TRP A 170 32.85 -4.54 0.23
N ILE A 171 33.47 -5.28 -0.69
CA ILE A 171 34.66 -6.04 -0.35
C ILE A 171 35.84 -5.06 -0.25
N LYS A 172 36.01 -4.42 0.89
CA LYS A 172 37.28 -3.74 1.19
C LYS A 172 38.36 -4.82 1.22
N LYS A 173 39.24 -4.80 0.22
CA LYS A 173 40.49 -5.51 0.32
C LYS A 173 41.24 -4.93 1.53
N ASN A 174 41.20 -5.65 2.64
CA ASN A 174 42.16 -5.41 3.73
C ASN A 174 43.52 -5.84 3.20
N TYR A 175 44.35 -4.87 2.82
CA TYR A 175 45.79 -5.02 2.68
C TYR A 175 46.43 -4.58 3.99
#